data_e103173bffcb432d54b21ec96ab7e3cb
#
_entry.id   e103173bffcb432d54b21ec96ab7e3cb
#
_cell.length_a   1.000
_cell.length_b   1.000
_cell.length_c   1.000
_cell.angle_alpha   90.00
_cell.angle_beta   90.00
_cell.angle_gamma   90.00
#
_symmetry.space_group_name_H-M   'P 1'
#
loop_
_entity.id
_entity.type
_entity.pdbx_description
1 polymer ?
#
loop_
_entity_poly.entity_id
_entity_poly.type
_entity_poly.pdbx_seq_one_letter_code
_entity_poly.pdbx_strand_id
1 'polypeptide(L)'
;LKSDLLELQIHSDEMSREELAYLLTRYDRKKKYVRLKNGDFLDVREDGLGLLAEISEDLRLTESGLKKGHVNVPKYRAMYLDAALKSNQELSVEKNREFKGMVRNMKTIEDSDYEVPDSLRSIMRGYQKSGFLWLKTLRENGFGGILADDMGLGKTLQVISLLLSEQESAKAGEREWHRSLIVCPASLVYNWQKEISRFAPQIKTTLVTGLATERQRIVRHTKEGEVLITSYDLLKRDVELYRDMVFAIQVIDEAQYIKNPGTQAAKGVKQITGGFKLALTGTPIENRLSELWSIFDYLMPGFLYTYQRFREEIEIPIVVNGDENRMQRLQRMIRPFILRRLKGEVLRDLPAKLEENVFAKLEGEQLALYDAHVQRMKESLEGKSEKEFRSEKIQILAELTRLRQICCDPGLLFEGYKGESAKAQM
;
A
#
# COMPACT_ATOMS: atom_id res chain seq x y z
N LEU A 1 16.71 1.04 22.80
CA LEU A 1 15.63 1.49 21.92
C LEU A 1 14.46 1.97 22.77
N LYS A 2 14.17 3.26 22.76
CA LYS A 2 12.87 3.75 23.17
C LYS A 2 11.94 3.61 21.98
N SER A 3 11.29 2.50 21.95
CA SER A 3 10.18 1.96 21.16
C SER A 3 10.19 2.14 19.63
N ASP A 4 10.15 3.32 19.02
CA ASP A 4 9.90 3.49 17.58
C ASP A 4 10.84 4.47 16.87
N LEU A 5 11.94 4.84 17.53
CA LEU A 5 12.88 5.83 17.04
C LEU A 5 14.29 5.23 16.92
N LEU A 6 14.98 5.62 15.85
CA LEU A 6 16.41 5.44 15.66
C LEU A 6 17.11 6.74 16.03
N GLU A 7 18.23 6.66 16.71
CA GLU A 7 19.11 7.78 16.95
C GLU A 7 20.19 7.80 15.87
N LEU A 8 20.24 8.89 15.11
CA LEU A 8 21.26 9.18 14.14
C LEU A 8 22.24 10.22 14.71
N GLN A 9 23.52 9.87 14.73
CA GLN A 9 24.60 10.79 15.14
C GLN A 9 25.44 11.09 13.90
N ILE A 10 25.73 12.37 13.68
CA ILE A 10 26.54 12.83 12.57
C ILE A 10 27.72 13.61 13.15
N HIS A 11 28.93 13.19 12.80
CA HIS A 11 30.19 13.81 13.22
C HIS A 11 31.03 14.13 11.98
N SER A 12 31.83 15.15 12.08
CA SER A 12 32.90 15.47 11.16
C SER A 12 34.14 15.79 11.96
N ASP A 13 35.28 15.27 11.52
CA ASP A 13 36.59 15.59 12.12
C ASP A 13 37.14 16.93 11.62
N GLU A 14 36.66 17.43 10.49
CA GLU A 14 37.13 18.62 9.81
C GLU A 14 36.30 19.87 10.09
N MET A 15 35.07 19.72 10.56
CA MET A 15 34.11 20.81 10.72
C MET A 15 33.43 20.77 12.09
N SER A 16 33.11 21.97 12.62
CA SER A 16 32.27 22.09 13.79
C SER A 16 30.83 21.63 13.46
N ARG A 17 30.08 21.20 14.51
CA ARG A 17 28.67 20.80 14.37
C ARG A 17 27.80 21.94 13.83
N GLU A 18 28.09 23.16 14.19
CA GLU A 18 27.40 24.36 13.71
C GLU A 18 27.62 24.59 12.21
N GLU A 19 28.83 24.38 11.72
CA GLU A 19 29.18 24.51 10.30
C GLU A 19 28.54 23.39 9.50
N LEU A 20 28.63 22.14 9.97
CA LEU A 20 27.99 21.00 9.31
C LEU A 20 26.48 21.19 9.22
N ALA A 21 25.82 21.61 10.32
CA ALA A 21 24.39 21.90 10.31
C ALA A 21 24.02 23.00 9.33
N TYR A 22 24.83 24.06 9.26
CA TYR A 22 24.66 25.17 8.31
C TYR A 22 24.78 24.71 6.87
N LEU A 23 25.79 23.89 6.56
CA LEU A 23 26.03 23.34 5.23
C LEU A 23 24.87 22.42 4.80
N LEU A 24 24.49 21.45 5.62
CA LEU A 24 23.45 20.47 5.28
C LEU A 24 22.06 21.11 5.07
N THR A 25 21.75 22.20 5.79
CA THR A 25 20.45 22.88 5.65
C THR A 25 20.37 23.85 4.49
N ARG A 26 21.50 24.27 3.93
CA ARG A 26 21.60 25.23 2.81
C ARG A 26 22.23 24.62 1.57
N TYR A 27 22.39 23.31 1.56
CA TYR A 27 22.97 22.60 0.43
C TYR A 27 22.14 22.81 -0.85
N ASP A 28 22.81 23.31 -1.88
CA ASP A 28 22.22 23.46 -3.23
C ASP A 28 22.96 22.54 -4.22
N ARG A 29 22.30 21.52 -4.72
CA ARG A 29 22.86 20.55 -5.69
C ARG A 29 23.43 21.17 -6.96
N LYS A 30 23.04 22.41 -7.27
CA LYS A 30 23.53 23.15 -8.46
C LYS A 30 24.88 23.79 -8.24
N LYS A 31 25.32 23.93 -7.00
CA LYS A 31 26.58 24.56 -6.64
C LYS A 31 27.68 23.52 -6.44
N LYS A 32 28.82 23.71 -7.12
CA LYS A 32 29.98 22.84 -6.96
C LYS A 32 30.74 23.16 -5.65
N TYR A 33 30.74 24.40 -5.25
CA TYR A 33 31.47 24.89 -4.08
C TYR A 33 30.53 25.62 -3.12
N VAL A 34 30.73 25.39 -1.84
CA VAL A 34 30.08 26.15 -0.76
C VAL A 34 31.14 26.88 0.05
N ARG A 35 30.89 28.15 0.35
CA ARG A 35 31.79 28.95 1.15
C ARG A 35 31.52 28.70 2.64
N LEU A 36 32.56 28.29 3.35
CA LEU A 36 32.56 28.13 4.80
C LEU A 36 32.58 29.47 5.53
N LYS A 37 32.26 29.49 6.83
CA LYS A 37 32.28 30.71 7.64
C LYS A 37 33.70 31.29 7.82
N ASN A 38 34.73 30.43 7.76
CA ASN A 38 36.12 30.84 7.82
C ASN A 38 36.63 31.46 6.48
N GLY A 39 35.82 31.43 5.42
CA GLY A 39 36.12 31.99 4.12
C GLY A 39 36.59 30.97 3.07
N ASP A 40 36.91 29.74 3.45
CA ASP A 40 37.33 28.66 2.59
C ASP A 40 36.20 28.14 1.70
N PHE A 41 36.55 27.51 0.58
CA PHE A 41 35.61 26.89 -0.33
C PHE A 41 35.73 25.35 -0.25
N LEU A 42 34.63 24.68 0.03
CA LEU A 42 34.54 23.25 0.06
C LEU A 42 33.92 22.73 -1.25
N ASP A 43 34.54 21.72 -1.90
CA ASP A 43 33.92 21.02 -3.04
C ASP A 43 32.92 19.99 -2.50
N VAL A 44 31.65 20.29 -2.64
CA VAL A 44 30.55 19.51 -2.09
C VAL A 44 30.33 18.17 -2.79
N ARG A 45 31.06 17.87 -3.84
CA ARG A 45 30.94 16.63 -4.62
C ARG A 45 31.86 15.52 -4.15
N GLU A 46 32.98 15.88 -3.53
CA GLU A 46 34.06 14.94 -3.20
C GLU A 46 33.96 14.36 -1.77
N ASP A 47 33.18 14.96 -0.85
CA ASP A 47 33.27 14.65 0.59
C ASP A 47 32.06 13.94 1.20
N GLY A 48 31.24 13.23 0.42
CA GLY A 48 30.03 12.56 0.96
C GLY A 48 28.95 13.52 1.47
N LEU A 49 29.21 14.85 1.48
CA LEU A 49 28.28 15.88 1.92
C LEU A 49 26.98 15.90 1.11
N GLY A 50 27.07 15.59 -0.18
CA GLY A 50 25.91 15.49 -1.04
C GLY A 50 24.91 14.43 -0.57
N LEU A 51 25.42 13.26 -0.17
CA LEU A 51 24.58 12.20 0.39
C LEU A 51 24.03 12.58 1.78
N LEU A 52 24.84 13.18 2.65
CA LEU A 52 24.38 13.66 3.95
C LEU A 52 23.32 14.75 3.82
N ALA A 53 23.43 15.64 2.85
CA ALA A 53 22.40 16.64 2.57
C ALA A 53 21.14 16.01 2.04
N GLU A 54 21.23 14.99 1.16
CA GLU A 54 20.09 14.21 0.70
C GLU A 54 19.39 13.49 1.87
N ILE A 55 20.14 12.81 2.72
CA ILE A 55 19.62 12.17 3.93
C ILE A 55 18.98 13.20 4.86
N SER A 56 19.63 14.36 5.05
CA SER A 56 19.12 15.44 5.89
C SER A 56 17.78 15.99 5.38
N GLU A 57 17.66 16.19 4.08
CA GLU A 57 16.43 16.61 3.43
C GLU A 57 15.33 15.53 3.56
N ASP A 58 15.68 14.26 3.32
CA ASP A 58 14.76 13.12 3.36
C ASP A 58 14.22 12.81 4.75
N LEU A 59 15.09 12.89 5.73
CA LEU A 59 14.75 12.65 7.14
C LEU A 59 14.27 13.91 7.84
N ARG A 60 14.32 15.06 7.17
CA ARG A 60 14.00 16.37 7.74
C ARG A 60 14.79 16.66 9.01
N LEU A 61 16.08 16.48 8.91
CA LEU A 61 16.93 16.82 10.01
C LEU A 61 16.89 18.35 10.20
N THR A 62 16.50 18.78 11.37
CA THR A 62 16.44 20.22 11.68
C THR A 62 17.84 20.74 12.02
N GLU A 63 18.11 22.00 11.70
CA GLU A 63 19.38 22.65 12.08
C GLU A 63 19.66 22.54 13.58
N SER A 64 18.61 22.69 14.41
CA SER A 64 18.70 22.50 15.85
C SER A 64 19.08 21.07 16.26
N GLY A 65 18.53 20.04 15.57
CA GLY A 65 18.87 18.64 15.82
C GLY A 65 20.31 18.33 15.42
N LEU A 66 20.73 18.80 14.24
CA LEU A 66 22.10 18.63 13.75
C LEU A 66 23.14 19.28 14.67
N LYS A 67 22.86 20.50 15.19
CA LYS A 67 23.71 21.19 16.19
C LYS A 67 23.85 20.42 17.50
N LYS A 68 22.79 19.69 17.94
CA LYS A 68 22.86 18.83 19.13
C LYS A 68 23.71 17.57 18.92
N GLY A 69 24.04 17.25 17.66
CA GLY A 69 24.86 16.09 17.28
C GLY A 69 24.12 14.75 17.30
N HIS A 70 22.83 14.73 17.63
CA HIS A 70 21.99 13.55 17.57
C HIS A 70 20.57 13.90 17.11
N VAL A 71 19.99 13.09 16.27
CA VAL A 71 18.64 13.26 15.74
C VAL A 71 17.88 11.95 15.83
N ASN A 72 16.66 12.02 16.35
CA ASN A 72 15.77 10.88 16.39
C ASN A 72 14.95 10.83 15.10
N VAL A 73 14.98 9.68 14.41
CA VAL A 73 14.24 9.43 13.20
C VAL A 73 13.34 8.19 13.37
N PRO A 74 12.18 8.15 12.73
CA PRO A 74 11.31 6.98 12.84
C PRO A 74 12.00 5.70 12.37
N LYS A 75 11.76 4.60 13.09
CA LYS A 75 12.37 3.28 12.85
C LYS A 75 12.16 2.76 11.43
N TYR A 76 11.05 3.07 10.78
CA TYR A 76 10.77 2.69 9.38
C TYR A 76 11.75 3.32 8.37
N ARG A 77 12.53 4.32 8.75
CA ARG A 77 13.60 4.90 7.92
C ARG A 77 14.87 4.07 7.87
N ALA A 78 14.99 3.02 8.70
CA ALA A 78 16.19 2.20 8.79
C ALA A 78 16.60 1.58 7.44
N MET A 79 15.63 1.03 6.71
CA MET A 79 15.90 0.39 5.42
C MET A 79 16.36 1.40 4.37
N TYR A 80 15.75 2.58 4.34
CA TYR A 80 16.19 3.68 3.50
C TYR A 80 17.60 4.13 3.84
N LEU A 81 17.89 4.36 5.13
CA LEU A 81 19.23 4.74 5.61
C LEU A 81 20.28 3.69 5.24
N ASP A 82 20.01 2.40 5.48
CA ASP A 82 20.95 1.34 5.13
C ASP A 82 21.24 1.29 3.62
N ALA A 83 20.22 1.49 2.80
CA ALA A 83 20.38 1.52 1.35
C ALA A 83 21.16 2.75 0.87
N ALA A 84 20.86 3.93 1.41
CA ALA A 84 21.53 5.19 1.06
C ALA A 84 23.01 5.17 1.49
N LEU A 85 23.29 4.72 2.73
CA LEU A 85 24.64 4.66 3.27
C LEU A 85 25.55 3.59 2.62
N LYS A 86 24.97 2.52 2.04
CA LYS A 86 25.74 1.50 1.30
C LYS A 86 26.21 1.96 -0.07
N SER A 87 25.56 2.94 -0.66
CA SER A 87 25.89 3.45 -2.00
C SER A 87 27.09 4.39 -1.99
N ASN A 88 27.59 4.79 -0.84
CA ASN A 88 28.71 5.73 -0.71
C ASN A 88 29.85 5.10 0.13
N GLN A 89 31.06 5.16 -0.39
CA GLN A 89 32.29 4.66 0.28
C GLN A 89 33.06 5.74 1.05
N GLU A 90 32.69 7.02 0.89
CA GLU A 90 33.37 8.16 1.48
C GLU A 90 32.97 8.44 2.93
N LEU A 91 31.79 7.95 3.35
CA LEU A 91 31.31 8.11 4.72
C LEU A 91 31.71 6.91 5.60
N SER A 92 32.37 7.18 6.71
CA SER A 92 32.57 6.18 7.76
C SER A 92 31.26 5.98 8.52
N VAL A 93 30.69 4.78 8.46
CA VAL A 93 29.37 4.49 9.04
C VAL A 93 29.47 3.41 10.11
N GLU A 94 29.23 3.79 11.34
CA GLU A 94 29.08 2.84 12.44
C GLU A 94 27.59 2.50 12.67
N LYS A 95 27.28 1.21 12.71
CA LYS A 95 25.94 0.69 12.95
C LYS A 95 25.94 -0.16 14.21
N ASN A 96 25.04 0.16 15.15
CA ASN A 96 24.90 -0.63 16.35
C ASN A 96 24.30 -2.03 16.05
N ARG A 97 24.40 -2.95 17.05
CA ARG A 97 23.93 -4.33 16.89
C ARG A 97 22.44 -4.43 16.55
N GLU A 98 21.63 -3.59 17.16
CA GLU A 98 20.16 -3.60 16.97
C GLU A 98 19.78 -3.17 15.56
N PHE A 99 20.38 -2.08 15.03
CA PHE A 99 20.17 -1.63 13.65
C PHE A 99 20.59 -2.71 12.64
N LYS A 100 21.79 -3.30 12.84
CA LYS A 100 22.30 -4.40 12.00
C LYS A 100 21.34 -5.60 12.02
N GLY A 101 20.85 -5.99 13.21
CA GLY A 101 19.89 -7.08 13.38
C GLY A 101 18.58 -6.82 12.63
N MET A 102 17.99 -5.64 12.81
CA MET A 102 16.75 -5.25 12.14
C MET A 102 16.91 -5.25 10.61
N VAL A 103 17.97 -4.63 10.10
CA VAL A 103 18.23 -4.59 8.65
C VAL A 103 18.48 -5.99 8.08
N ARG A 104 19.22 -6.84 8.81
CA ARG A 104 19.44 -8.23 8.42
C ARG A 104 18.11 -8.98 8.35
N ASN A 105 17.29 -8.94 9.39
CA ASN A 105 16.01 -9.62 9.43
C ASN A 105 15.09 -9.20 8.28
N MET A 106 15.11 -7.91 7.92
CA MET A 106 14.33 -7.40 6.77
C MET A 106 14.89 -7.80 5.40
N LYS A 107 16.17 -8.15 5.28
CA LYS A 107 16.82 -8.52 4.01
C LYS A 107 16.91 -10.02 3.79
N THR A 108 17.12 -10.79 4.85
CA THR A 108 17.29 -12.24 4.81
C THR A 108 16.09 -12.92 5.48
N ILE A 109 14.91 -12.68 4.90
CA ILE A 109 13.63 -13.19 5.44
C ILE A 109 13.63 -14.71 5.50
N GLU A 110 14.29 -15.37 4.57
CA GLU A 110 14.38 -16.85 4.50
C GLU A 110 15.26 -17.45 5.61
N ASP A 111 16.19 -16.67 6.15
CA ASP A 111 17.06 -17.06 7.27
C ASP A 111 16.47 -16.67 8.64
N SER A 112 15.20 -16.30 8.69
CA SER A 112 14.54 -15.94 9.94
C SER A 112 14.26 -17.18 10.80
N ASP A 113 14.36 -17.01 12.12
CA ASP A 113 14.04 -18.07 13.11
C ASP A 113 12.52 -18.34 13.24
N TYR A 114 11.70 -17.69 12.39
CA TYR A 114 10.25 -17.87 12.42
C TYR A 114 9.82 -19.11 11.67
N GLU A 115 8.93 -19.88 12.28
CA GLU A 115 8.36 -21.08 11.68
C GLU A 115 6.90 -20.90 11.31
N VAL A 116 6.53 -21.46 10.17
CA VAL A 116 5.12 -21.57 9.75
C VAL A 116 4.40 -22.50 10.72
N PRO A 117 3.19 -22.15 11.21
CA PRO A 117 2.39 -23.02 12.05
C PRO A 117 2.30 -24.46 11.50
N ASP A 118 2.52 -25.46 12.34
CA ASP A 118 2.64 -26.86 11.92
C ASP A 118 1.45 -27.35 11.10
N SER A 119 0.25 -26.96 11.51
CA SER A 119 -0.99 -27.33 10.82
C SER A 119 -1.08 -26.81 9.36
N LEU A 120 -0.34 -25.76 9.03
CA LEU A 120 -0.31 -25.16 7.70
C LEU A 120 0.96 -25.47 6.90
N ARG A 121 1.98 -26.05 7.53
CA ARG A 121 3.30 -26.30 6.93
C ARG A 121 3.22 -27.19 5.67
N SER A 122 2.35 -28.20 5.68
CA SER A 122 2.14 -29.10 4.54
C SER A 122 1.18 -28.53 3.47
N ILE A 123 0.35 -27.54 3.83
CA ILE A 123 -0.65 -26.96 2.95
C ILE A 123 -0.07 -25.80 2.13
N MET A 124 0.79 -25.00 2.77
CA MET A 124 1.37 -23.81 2.16
C MET A 124 2.45 -24.15 1.16
N ARG A 125 2.39 -23.53 -0.02
CA ARG A 125 3.45 -23.56 -1.03
C ARG A 125 4.68 -22.78 -0.60
N GLY A 126 5.84 -23.06 -1.18
CA GLY A 126 7.11 -22.40 -0.83
C GLY A 126 7.02 -20.87 -0.81
N TYR A 127 6.48 -20.27 -1.87
CA TYR A 127 6.31 -18.82 -1.93
C TYR A 127 5.34 -18.27 -0.86
N GLN A 128 4.32 -19.03 -0.46
CA GLN A 128 3.40 -18.62 0.61
C GLN A 128 4.10 -18.64 1.98
N LYS A 129 5.00 -19.62 2.19
CA LYS A 129 5.84 -19.67 3.38
C LYS A 129 6.76 -18.45 3.45
N SER A 130 7.45 -18.11 2.35
CA SER A 130 8.24 -16.88 2.27
C SER A 130 7.39 -15.63 2.52
N GLY A 131 6.15 -15.62 2.03
CA GLY A 131 5.20 -14.52 2.32
C GLY A 131 4.81 -14.42 3.80
N PHE A 132 4.57 -15.55 4.45
CA PHE A 132 4.34 -15.58 5.90
C PHE A 132 5.55 -15.04 6.68
N LEU A 133 6.77 -15.50 6.34
CA LEU A 133 7.99 -15.02 6.98
C LEU A 133 8.17 -13.50 6.82
N TRP A 134 7.86 -12.97 5.65
CA TRP A 134 7.87 -11.53 5.41
C TRP A 134 6.84 -10.78 6.27
N LEU A 135 5.61 -11.28 6.35
CA LEU A 135 4.56 -10.70 7.20
C LEU A 135 4.98 -10.72 8.69
N LYS A 136 5.53 -11.84 9.14
CA LYS A 136 6.01 -11.99 10.52
C LYS A 136 7.16 -11.04 10.81
N THR A 137 8.12 -10.92 9.90
CA THR A 137 9.23 -9.97 10.00
C THR A 137 8.76 -8.52 10.09
N LEU A 138 7.81 -8.11 9.27
CA LEU A 138 7.20 -6.77 9.36
C LEU A 138 6.53 -6.55 10.72
N ARG A 139 5.73 -7.53 11.16
CA ARG A 139 5.01 -7.48 12.44
C ARG A 139 5.95 -7.31 13.63
N GLU A 140 7.03 -8.10 13.69
CA GLU A 140 8.01 -8.05 14.78
C GLU A 140 8.82 -6.75 14.80
N ASN A 141 9.00 -6.13 13.64
CA ASN A 141 9.67 -4.83 13.55
C ASN A 141 8.73 -3.63 13.70
N GLY A 142 7.42 -3.85 13.84
CA GLY A 142 6.41 -2.79 13.98
C GLY A 142 6.14 -2.02 12.69
N PHE A 143 6.34 -2.65 11.52
CA PHE A 143 6.11 -2.05 10.21
C PHE A 143 4.82 -2.58 9.59
N GLY A 144 4.05 -1.72 8.95
CA GLY A 144 2.97 -2.12 8.07
C GLY A 144 3.48 -2.54 6.69
N GLY A 145 2.65 -3.25 5.91
CA GLY A 145 3.03 -3.68 4.57
C GLY A 145 1.88 -3.90 3.61
N ILE A 146 2.22 -4.02 2.32
CA ILE A 146 1.29 -4.32 1.22
C ILE A 146 1.63 -5.69 0.65
N LEU A 147 0.70 -6.64 0.78
CA LEU A 147 0.78 -7.93 0.10
C LEU A 147 0.01 -7.82 -1.24
N ALA A 148 0.77 -7.62 -2.32
CA ALA A 148 0.28 -7.31 -3.65
C ALA A 148 0.44 -8.48 -4.63
N ASP A 149 0.45 -9.70 -4.14
CA ASP A 149 0.48 -10.92 -4.97
C ASP A 149 -0.70 -10.97 -5.95
N ASP A 150 -0.51 -11.53 -7.12
CA ASP A 150 -1.58 -11.75 -8.10
C ASP A 150 -2.78 -12.47 -7.47
N MET A 151 -3.96 -12.25 -8.04
CA MET A 151 -5.19 -12.95 -7.62
C MET A 151 -5.01 -14.48 -7.72
N GLY A 152 -5.44 -15.20 -6.69
CA GLY A 152 -5.35 -16.67 -6.64
C GLY A 152 -4.01 -17.20 -6.11
N LEU A 153 -3.05 -16.36 -5.72
CA LEU A 153 -1.81 -16.79 -5.06
C LEU A 153 -1.98 -17.07 -3.55
N GLY A 154 -3.21 -16.99 -3.01
CA GLY A 154 -3.52 -17.34 -1.63
C GLY A 154 -3.04 -16.30 -0.61
N LYS A 155 -3.25 -15.01 -0.88
CA LYS A 155 -3.03 -13.93 0.10
C LYS A 155 -3.75 -14.19 1.41
N THR A 156 -5.01 -14.64 1.34
CA THR A 156 -5.83 -15.01 2.50
C THR A 156 -5.14 -16.05 3.38
N LEU A 157 -4.59 -17.12 2.81
CA LEU A 157 -3.90 -18.18 3.55
C LEU A 157 -2.63 -17.66 4.26
N GLN A 158 -1.89 -16.76 3.62
CA GLN A 158 -0.70 -16.13 4.22
C GLN A 158 -1.09 -15.25 5.44
N VAL A 159 -2.22 -14.53 5.36
CA VAL A 159 -2.73 -13.77 6.51
C VAL A 159 -3.23 -14.69 7.62
N ILE A 160 -3.96 -15.76 7.27
CA ILE A 160 -4.44 -16.74 8.24
C ILE A 160 -3.26 -17.39 8.97
N SER A 161 -2.17 -17.71 8.28
CA SER A 161 -0.97 -18.27 8.92
C SER A 161 -0.33 -17.29 9.91
N LEU A 162 -0.35 -15.98 9.62
CA LEU A 162 0.11 -14.96 10.58
C LEU A 162 -0.80 -14.89 11.81
N LEU A 163 -2.14 -14.83 11.62
CA LEU A 163 -3.10 -14.81 12.73
C LEU A 163 -2.94 -16.04 13.62
N LEU A 164 -2.73 -17.20 13.03
CA LEU A 164 -2.54 -18.45 13.75
C LEU A 164 -1.23 -18.45 14.56
N SER A 165 -0.13 -18.02 13.94
CA SER A 165 1.17 -17.87 14.63
C SER A 165 1.06 -16.92 15.83
N GLU A 166 0.33 -15.81 15.72
CA GLU A 166 0.13 -14.88 16.84
C GLU A 166 -0.68 -15.53 17.97
N GLN A 167 -1.71 -16.31 17.63
CA GLN A 167 -2.49 -17.04 18.64
C GLN A 167 -1.66 -18.12 19.35
N GLU A 168 -0.81 -18.83 18.62
CA GLU A 168 0.08 -19.84 19.18
C GLU A 168 1.11 -19.22 20.13
N SER A 169 1.75 -18.11 19.74
CA SER A 169 2.65 -17.34 20.61
C SER A 169 1.95 -16.84 21.88
N ALA A 170 0.72 -16.44 21.78
CA ALA A 170 -0.07 -16.02 22.95
C ALA A 170 -0.37 -17.20 23.90
N LYS A 171 -0.70 -18.37 23.36
CA LYS A 171 -0.92 -19.58 24.16
C LYS A 171 0.37 -20.06 24.83
N ALA A 172 1.51 -19.83 24.22
CA ALA A 172 2.83 -20.10 24.80
C ALA A 172 3.23 -19.08 25.89
N GLY A 173 2.43 -18.02 26.09
CA GLY A 173 2.70 -16.97 27.07
C GLY A 173 3.74 -15.95 26.64
N GLU A 174 4.11 -15.95 25.37
CA GLU A 174 5.13 -15.02 24.82
C GLU A 174 4.59 -13.59 24.66
N ARG A 175 3.27 -13.46 24.46
CA ARG A 175 2.59 -12.17 24.33
C ARG A 175 1.08 -12.28 24.62
N GLU A 176 0.42 -11.14 24.77
CA GLU A 176 -1.04 -11.10 24.90
C GLU A 176 -1.70 -11.20 23.51
N TRP A 177 -2.79 -11.96 23.42
CA TRP A 177 -3.62 -12.08 22.23
C TRP A 177 -4.74 -11.05 22.26
N HIS A 178 -4.51 -9.94 21.58
CA HIS A 178 -5.55 -8.93 21.39
C HIS A 178 -6.44 -9.25 20.19
N ARG A 179 -7.58 -8.54 20.08
CA ARG A 179 -8.48 -8.63 18.92
C ARG A 179 -7.76 -8.32 17.63
N SER A 180 -8.23 -8.92 16.54
CA SER A 180 -7.79 -8.55 15.20
C SER A 180 -9.00 -8.11 14.37
N LEU A 181 -8.78 -7.26 13.36
CA LEU A 181 -9.83 -6.71 12.51
C LEU A 181 -9.50 -6.95 11.04
N ILE A 182 -10.44 -7.51 10.29
CA ILE A 182 -10.39 -7.66 8.85
C ILE A 182 -11.50 -6.81 8.24
N VAL A 183 -11.12 -5.87 7.37
CA VAL A 183 -12.03 -5.02 6.60
C VAL A 183 -11.91 -5.39 5.13
N CYS A 184 -13.01 -5.80 4.52
CA CYS A 184 -13.02 -6.29 3.14
C CYS A 184 -14.28 -5.82 2.39
N PRO A 185 -14.38 -5.99 1.06
CA PRO A 185 -15.64 -5.84 0.34
C PRO A 185 -16.74 -6.71 0.93
N ALA A 186 -17.99 -6.25 0.88
CA ALA A 186 -19.13 -6.96 1.49
C ALA A 186 -19.27 -8.40 0.96
N SER A 187 -18.96 -8.63 -0.31
CA SER A 187 -19.00 -9.96 -0.94
C SER A 187 -17.95 -10.94 -0.39
N LEU A 188 -16.88 -10.45 0.26
CA LEU A 188 -15.81 -11.29 0.78
C LEU A 188 -15.92 -11.59 2.28
N VAL A 189 -16.84 -10.95 3.01
CA VAL A 189 -16.99 -11.12 4.46
C VAL A 189 -17.18 -12.60 4.86
N TYR A 190 -18.10 -13.28 4.21
CA TYR A 190 -18.36 -14.70 4.48
C TYR A 190 -17.25 -15.61 3.96
N ASN A 191 -16.58 -15.21 2.88
CA ASN A 191 -15.43 -15.97 2.35
C ASN A 191 -14.28 -15.97 3.35
N TRP A 192 -13.95 -14.83 3.96
CA TRP A 192 -12.95 -14.74 5.01
C TRP A 192 -13.27 -15.66 6.20
N GLN A 193 -14.52 -15.67 6.69
CA GLN A 193 -14.93 -16.57 7.75
C GLN A 193 -14.75 -18.03 7.36
N LYS A 194 -15.20 -18.42 6.16
CA LYS A 194 -15.08 -19.79 5.66
C LYS A 194 -13.62 -20.24 5.53
N GLU A 195 -12.76 -19.39 5.01
CA GLU A 195 -11.32 -19.68 4.86
C GLU A 195 -10.64 -19.83 6.23
N ILE A 196 -10.93 -18.94 7.20
CA ILE A 196 -10.39 -19.06 8.56
C ILE A 196 -10.88 -20.35 9.20
N SER A 197 -12.18 -20.66 9.12
CA SER A 197 -12.75 -21.90 9.70
C SER A 197 -12.15 -23.16 9.06
N ARG A 198 -11.75 -23.10 7.81
CA ARG A 198 -11.13 -24.21 7.08
C ARG A 198 -9.65 -24.44 7.48
N PHE A 199 -8.86 -23.36 7.54
CA PHE A 199 -7.41 -23.46 7.71
C PHE A 199 -6.93 -23.26 9.15
N ALA A 200 -7.71 -22.56 9.96
CA ALA A 200 -7.39 -22.27 11.36
C ALA A 200 -8.67 -22.30 12.23
N PRO A 201 -9.33 -23.48 12.37
CA PRO A 201 -10.62 -23.60 13.07
C PRO A 201 -10.56 -23.20 14.55
N GLN A 202 -9.37 -23.17 15.15
CA GLN A 202 -9.13 -22.72 16.51
C GLN A 202 -9.23 -21.19 16.67
N ILE A 203 -9.21 -20.42 15.58
CA ILE A 203 -9.39 -18.97 15.62
C ILE A 203 -10.89 -18.65 15.63
N LYS A 204 -11.34 -18.00 16.69
CA LYS A 204 -12.71 -17.53 16.76
C LYS A 204 -12.91 -16.30 15.90
N THR A 205 -13.85 -16.39 14.96
CA THR A 205 -14.24 -15.28 14.07
C THR A 205 -15.60 -14.73 14.45
N THR A 206 -15.75 -13.41 14.37
CA THR A 206 -16.99 -12.70 14.65
C THR A 206 -17.35 -11.80 13.49
N LEU A 207 -18.47 -12.12 12.79
CA LEU A 207 -18.97 -11.29 11.69
C LEU A 207 -19.71 -10.09 12.24
N VAL A 208 -19.28 -8.88 11.86
CA VAL A 208 -19.95 -7.63 12.20
C VAL A 208 -20.80 -7.21 11.01
N THR A 209 -22.01 -7.79 10.92
CA THR A 209 -22.98 -7.61 9.83
C THR A 209 -24.39 -7.44 10.40
N GLY A 210 -25.42 -7.25 9.56
CA GLY A 210 -26.81 -7.10 9.97
C GLY A 210 -27.22 -5.65 10.31
N LEU A 211 -28.24 -5.50 11.13
CA LEU A 211 -28.77 -4.20 11.53
C LEU A 211 -27.82 -3.44 12.46
N ALA A 212 -27.95 -2.11 12.53
CA ALA A 212 -27.06 -1.26 13.34
C ALA A 212 -27.04 -1.67 14.82
N THR A 213 -28.19 -1.98 15.39
CA THR A 213 -28.34 -2.43 16.78
C THR A 213 -27.65 -3.78 17.03
N GLU A 214 -27.74 -4.69 16.08
CA GLU A 214 -27.05 -5.99 16.14
C GLU A 214 -25.55 -5.82 16.09
N ARG A 215 -25.04 -5.02 15.15
CA ARG A 215 -23.61 -4.77 15.02
C ARG A 215 -23.04 -4.11 16.26
N GLN A 216 -23.77 -3.13 16.85
CA GLN A 216 -23.39 -2.50 18.11
C GLN A 216 -23.28 -3.52 19.23
N ARG A 217 -24.25 -4.45 19.33
CA ARG A 217 -24.24 -5.53 20.33
C ARG A 217 -23.05 -6.47 20.09
N ILE A 218 -22.82 -6.88 18.85
CA ILE A 218 -21.69 -7.76 18.48
C ILE A 218 -20.36 -7.14 18.90
N VAL A 219 -20.09 -5.90 18.49
CA VAL A 219 -18.81 -5.23 18.80
C VAL A 219 -18.60 -5.10 20.30
N ARG A 220 -19.63 -4.71 21.07
CA ARG A 220 -19.53 -4.57 22.53
C ARG A 220 -19.26 -5.89 23.28
N HIS A 221 -19.71 -7.02 22.75
CA HIS A 221 -19.54 -8.34 23.39
C HIS A 221 -18.36 -9.14 22.85
N THR A 222 -17.60 -8.57 21.91
CA THR A 222 -16.41 -9.23 21.37
C THR A 222 -15.32 -9.33 22.44
N LYS A 223 -14.76 -10.53 22.57
CA LYS A 223 -13.70 -10.82 23.54
C LYS A 223 -12.30 -10.61 22.95
N GLU A 224 -11.32 -10.52 23.83
CA GLU A 224 -9.92 -10.57 23.38
C GLU A 224 -9.66 -11.89 22.65
N GLY A 225 -8.74 -11.84 21.68
CA GLY A 225 -8.41 -13.02 20.87
C GLY A 225 -9.38 -13.35 19.74
N GLU A 226 -10.46 -12.59 19.55
CA GLU A 226 -11.37 -12.79 18.42
C GLU A 226 -10.92 -12.00 17.17
N VAL A 227 -11.21 -12.55 16.00
CA VAL A 227 -11.02 -11.88 14.71
C VAL A 227 -12.37 -11.34 14.23
N LEU A 228 -12.51 -10.02 14.24
CA LEU A 228 -13.69 -9.33 13.71
C LEU A 228 -13.55 -9.18 12.20
N ILE A 229 -14.64 -9.47 11.48
CA ILE A 229 -14.70 -9.33 10.03
C ILE A 229 -15.87 -8.43 9.68
N THR A 230 -15.61 -7.35 8.95
CA THR A 230 -16.65 -6.40 8.52
C THR A 230 -16.36 -5.86 7.12
N SER A 231 -17.34 -5.15 6.55
CA SER A 231 -17.16 -4.50 5.26
C SER A 231 -16.80 -3.02 5.41
N TYR A 232 -16.19 -2.45 4.37
CA TYR A 232 -15.89 -1.01 4.31
C TYR A 232 -17.15 -0.15 4.51
N ASP A 233 -18.28 -0.58 3.95
CA ASP A 233 -19.55 0.17 4.04
C ASP A 233 -20.13 0.17 5.44
N LEU A 234 -19.98 -0.91 6.17
CA LEU A 234 -20.42 -1.00 7.56
C LEU A 234 -19.44 -0.27 8.49
N LEU A 235 -18.14 -0.48 8.29
CA LEU A 235 -17.13 0.19 9.10
C LEU A 235 -17.26 1.71 9.08
N LYS A 236 -17.44 2.33 7.90
CA LYS A 236 -17.60 3.79 7.79
C LYS A 236 -18.82 4.35 8.52
N ARG A 237 -19.86 3.52 8.72
CA ARG A 237 -21.06 3.90 9.48
C ARG A 237 -20.86 3.74 10.98
N ASP A 238 -20.02 2.78 11.36
CA ASP A 238 -19.88 2.29 12.73
C ASP A 238 -18.53 2.63 13.35
N VAL A 239 -17.74 3.51 12.73
CA VAL A 239 -16.35 3.81 13.14
C VAL A 239 -16.22 4.15 14.62
N GLU A 240 -17.21 4.85 15.18
CA GLU A 240 -17.23 5.23 16.60
C GLU A 240 -17.27 4.02 17.55
N LEU A 241 -17.83 2.87 17.10
CA LEU A 241 -17.86 1.65 17.91
C LEU A 241 -16.46 1.03 18.10
N TYR A 242 -15.53 1.35 17.22
CA TYR A 242 -14.16 0.80 17.20
C TYR A 242 -13.13 1.77 17.79
N ARG A 243 -13.52 3.02 18.11
CA ARG A 243 -12.59 4.09 18.51
C ARG A 243 -11.74 3.71 19.72
N ASP A 244 -12.35 3.13 20.74
CA ASP A 244 -11.68 2.78 21.99
C ASP A 244 -11.10 1.36 21.99
N MET A 245 -11.19 0.66 20.85
CA MET A 245 -10.65 -0.68 20.69
C MET A 245 -9.24 -0.64 20.13
N VAL A 246 -8.36 -1.45 20.70
CA VAL A 246 -7.02 -1.68 20.17
C VAL A 246 -6.97 -3.06 19.52
N PHE A 247 -6.49 -3.10 18.27
CA PHE A 247 -6.36 -4.34 17.53
C PHE A 247 -4.88 -4.72 17.40
N ALA A 248 -4.54 -5.99 17.66
CA ALA A 248 -3.19 -6.49 17.43
C ALA A 248 -2.83 -6.43 15.94
N ILE A 249 -3.78 -6.86 15.09
CA ILE A 249 -3.63 -6.89 13.64
C ILE A 249 -4.87 -6.25 13.00
N GLN A 250 -4.64 -5.33 12.09
CA GLN A 250 -5.68 -4.74 11.24
C GLN A 250 -5.35 -5.02 9.77
N VAL A 251 -6.22 -5.76 9.10
CA VAL A 251 -6.09 -6.12 7.69
C VAL A 251 -7.15 -5.40 6.88
N ILE A 252 -6.77 -4.77 5.80
CA ILE A 252 -7.70 -4.31 4.77
C ILE A 252 -7.50 -5.14 3.51
N ASP A 253 -8.57 -5.73 3.01
CA ASP A 253 -8.55 -6.49 1.76
C ASP A 253 -9.11 -5.65 0.62
N GLU A 254 -8.60 -5.86 -0.60
CA GLU A 254 -8.87 -5.02 -1.76
C GLU A 254 -8.59 -3.54 -1.45
N ALA A 255 -7.33 -3.24 -1.08
CA ALA A 255 -6.91 -1.93 -0.58
C ALA A 255 -7.22 -0.75 -1.52
N GLN A 256 -7.56 -0.99 -2.79
CA GLN A 256 -8.04 0.04 -3.71
C GLN A 256 -9.33 0.74 -3.22
N TYR A 257 -10.07 0.17 -2.28
CA TYR A 257 -11.20 0.85 -1.64
C TYR A 257 -10.81 2.11 -0.87
N ILE A 258 -9.55 2.21 -0.44
CA ILE A 258 -9.03 3.38 0.28
C ILE A 258 -8.04 4.22 -0.54
N LYS A 259 -7.94 4.01 -1.85
CA LYS A 259 -7.04 4.73 -2.75
C LYS A 259 -7.24 6.25 -2.74
N ASN A 260 -8.45 6.70 -2.53
CA ASN A 260 -8.76 8.12 -2.38
C ASN A 260 -8.83 8.49 -0.90
N PRO A 261 -7.86 9.29 -0.37
CA PRO A 261 -7.77 9.64 1.05
C PRO A 261 -8.96 10.46 1.57
N GLY A 262 -9.71 11.11 0.66
CA GLY A 262 -10.88 11.92 1.00
C GLY A 262 -12.13 11.11 1.33
N THR A 263 -12.18 9.82 0.97
CA THR A 263 -13.38 9.00 1.16
C THR A 263 -13.62 8.65 2.64
N GLN A 264 -14.89 8.44 2.98
CA GLN A 264 -15.27 8.02 4.34
C GLN A 264 -14.69 6.64 4.71
N ALA A 265 -14.56 5.74 3.72
CA ALA A 265 -13.91 4.44 3.94
C ALA A 265 -12.44 4.59 4.34
N ALA A 266 -11.68 5.43 3.59
CA ALA A 266 -10.28 5.70 3.91
C ALA A 266 -10.12 6.36 5.28
N LYS A 267 -10.96 7.35 5.59
CA LYS A 267 -10.95 8.01 6.90
C LYS A 267 -11.29 7.04 8.03
N GLY A 268 -12.30 6.20 7.84
CA GLY A 268 -12.73 5.22 8.85
C GLY A 268 -11.65 4.22 9.22
N VAL A 269 -11.01 3.56 8.25
CA VAL A 269 -9.95 2.57 8.56
C VAL A 269 -8.72 3.21 9.21
N LYS A 270 -8.43 4.49 8.91
CA LYS A 270 -7.28 5.21 9.48
C LYS A 270 -7.51 5.62 10.94
N GLN A 271 -8.75 5.82 11.36
CA GLN A 271 -9.11 6.18 12.74
C GLN A 271 -8.96 5.02 13.73
N ILE A 272 -8.96 3.78 13.23
CA ILE A 272 -8.89 2.60 14.09
C ILE A 272 -7.43 2.34 14.50
N THR A 273 -7.22 2.13 15.79
CA THR A 273 -5.91 1.82 16.36
C THR A 273 -5.56 0.35 16.13
N GLY A 274 -4.48 0.11 15.42
CA GLY A 274 -3.96 -1.25 15.17
C GLY A 274 -2.45 -1.31 15.38
N GLY A 275 -1.99 -2.37 16.07
CA GLY A 275 -0.56 -2.58 16.33
C GLY A 275 0.21 -2.95 15.07
N PHE A 276 -0.35 -3.79 14.20
CA PHE A 276 0.17 -4.15 12.89
C PHE A 276 -0.90 -3.91 11.83
N LYS A 277 -0.56 -3.15 10.80
CA LYS A 277 -1.49 -2.83 9.69
C LYS A 277 -1.02 -3.47 8.40
N LEU A 278 -1.92 -4.16 7.73
CA LEU A 278 -1.66 -4.87 6.48
C LEU A 278 -2.70 -4.48 5.43
N ALA A 279 -2.24 -4.25 4.22
CA ALA A 279 -3.07 -4.03 3.05
C ALA A 279 -2.89 -5.17 2.04
N LEU A 280 -4.00 -5.75 1.58
CA LEU A 280 -4.03 -6.75 0.52
C LEU A 280 -4.58 -6.13 -0.74
N THR A 281 -3.96 -6.41 -1.88
CA THR A 281 -4.46 -6.00 -3.19
C THR A 281 -4.04 -7.00 -4.25
N GLY A 282 -4.90 -7.23 -5.24
CA GLY A 282 -4.54 -8.02 -6.43
C GLY A 282 -4.15 -7.14 -7.62
N THR A 283 -4.46 -5.86 -7.53
CA THR A 283 -4.08 -4.87 -8.53
C THR A 283 -2.93 -4.05 -8.00
N PRO A 284 -1.77 -4.06 -8.67
CA PRO A 284 -0.69 -3.19 -8.28
C PRO A 284 -1.14 -1.74 -8.38
N ILE A 285 -0.42 -0.88 -7.68
CA ILE A 285 -0.60 0.57 -7.68
C ILE A 285 -0.28 1.07 -9.11
N GLU A 286 -1.28 1.00 -10.00
CA GLU A 286 -1.05 1.15 -11.45
C GLU A 286 -1.22 2.57 -11.95
N ASN A 287 -2.03 3.40 -11.26
CA ASN A 287 -2.52 4.59 -11.94
C ASN A 287 -2.10 5.93 -11.32
N ARG A 288 -1.88 6.02 -10.02
CA ARG A 288 -1.55 7.30 -9.37
C ARG A 288 -0.72 7.13 -8.11
N LEU A 289 0.31 7.95 -7.97
CA LEU A 289 1.13 8.01 -6.76
C LEU A 289 0.32 8.43 -5.51
N SER A 290 -0.76 9.19 -5.70
CA SER A 290 -1.70 9.53 -4.62
C SER A 290 -2.41 8.32 -4.00
N GLU A 291 -2.66 7.27 -4.79
CA GLU A 291 -3.23 6.01 -4.30
C GLU A 291 -2.24 5.29 -3.38
N LEU A 292 -0.99 5.23 -3.79
CA LEU A 292 0.13 4.72 -2.99
C LEU A 292 0.25 5.47 -1.66
N TRP A 293 0.22 6.81 -1.71
CA TRP A 293 0.27 7.64 -0.51
C TRP A 293 -0.85 7.29 0.46
N SER A 294 -2.09 7.15 -0.04
CA SER A 294 -3.24 6.84 0.83
C SER A 294 -3.12 5.51 1.56
N ILE A 295 -2.58 4.49 0.88
CA ILE A 295 -2.36 3.17 1.49
C ILE A 295 -1.22 3.24 2.53
N PHE A 296 -0.11 3.90 2.22
CA PHE A 296 0.99 4.06 3.17
C PHE A 296 0.62 4.92 4.38
N ASP A 297 -0.24 5.93 4.20
CA ASP A 297 -0.77 6.72 5.32
C ASP A 297 -1.67 5.90 6.25
N TYR A 298 -2.35 4.87 5.73
CA TYR A 298 -3.03 3.88 6.55
C TYR A 298 -2.04 2.96 7.28
N LEU A 299 -1.03 2.42 6.57
CA LEU A 299 -0.08 1.44 7.10
C LEU A 299 0.86 2.03 8.15
N MET A 300 1.47 3.15 7.82
CA MET A 300 2.51 3.84 8.60
C MET A 300 2.33 5.36 8.45
N PRO A 301 1.48 5.98 9.27
CA PRO A 301 1.22 7.43 9.18
C PRO A 301 2.52 8.25 9.20
N GLY A 302 2.63 9.20 8.25
CA GLY A 302 3.82 10.05 8.11
C GLY A 302 5.00 9.43 7.36
N PHE A 303 4.95 8.15 6.97
CA PHE A 303 6.01 7.50 6.19
C PHE A 303 6.28 8.22 4.87
N LEU A 304 5.25 8.56 4.11
CA LEU A 304 5.34 9.35 2.87
C LEU A 304 4.95 10.83 3.09
N TYR A 305 5.23 11.38 4.27
CA TYR A 305 4.93 12.77 4.65
C TYR A 305 3.42 13.09 4.66
N THR A 306 3.05 14.39 4.78
CA THR A 306 1.69 14.85 4.56
C THR A 306 1.34 14.77 3.06
N TYR A 307 0.05 14.66 2.72
CA TYR A 307 -0.40 14.56 1.32
C TYR A 307 0.04 15.76 0.47
N GLN A 308 -0.09 16.98 1.02
CA GLN A 308 0.32 18.19 0.32
C GLN A 308 1.80 18.11 -0.07
N ARG A 309 2.67 17.76 0.87
CA ARG A 309 4.10 17.66 0.62
C ARG A 309 4.46 16.51 -0.33
N PHE A 310 3.83 15.33 -0.17
CA PHE A 310 4.02 14.22 -1.08
C PHE A 310 3.69 14.63 -2.52
N ARG A 311 2.61 15.39 -2.69
CA ARG A 311 2.21 15.89 -3.99
C ARG A 311 3.22 16.87 -4.57
N GLU A 312 3.69 17.83 -3.78
CA GLU A 312 4.60 18.89 -4.23
C GLU A 312 6.02 18.37 -4.48
N GLU A 313 6.55 17.51 -3.59
CA GLU A 313 7.94 17.07 -3.64
C GLU A 313 8.17 15.74 -4.37
N ILE A 314 7.12 14.91 -4.54
CA ILE A 314 7.23 13.56 -5.12
C ILE A 314 6.30 13.40 -6.32
N GLU A 315 4.99 13.59 -6.15
CA GLU A 315 4.01 13.27 -7.21
C GLU A 315 4.18 14.20 -8.43
N ILE A 316 4.16 15.51 -8.24
CA ILE A 316 4.29 16.48 -9.34
C ILE A 316 5.65 16.34 -10.05
N PRO A 317 6.79 16.30 -9.37
CA PRO A 317 8.09 16.11 -10.04
C PRO A 317 8.17 14.82 -10.86
N ILE A 318 7.63 13.71 -10.36
CA ILE A 318 7.65 12.44 -11.09
C ILE A 318 6.67 12.45 -12.25
N VAL A 319 5.40 12.85 -12.03
CA VAL A 319 4.34 12.71 -13.03
C VAL A 319 4.41 13.81 -14.10
N VAL A 320 4.74 15.03 -13.70
CA VAL A 320 4.74 16.19 -14.61
C VAL A 320 6.12 16.42 -15.23
N ASN A 321 7.18 16.30 -14.41
CA ASN A 321 8.54 16.64 -14.85
C ASN A 321 9.37 15.41 -15.28
N GLY A 322 8.86 14.18 -15.09
CA GLY A 322 9.56 12.96 -15.43
C GLY A 322 10.84 12.71 -14.60
N ASP A 323 10.86 13.16 -13.33
CA ASP A 323 12.05 13.06 -12.47
C ASP A 323 12.32 11.60 -12.06
N GLU A 324 13.17 10.92 -12.83
CA GLU A 324 13.56 9.53 -12.61
C GLU A 324 14.30 9.32 -11.29
N ASN A 325 15.09 10.28 -10.84
CA ASN A 325 15.83 10.18 -9.59
C ASN A 325 14.88 10.13 -8.39
N ARG A 326 13.84 10.97 -8.41
CA ARG A 326 12.79 10.94 -7.37
C ARG A 326 11.97 9.66 -7.45
N MET A 327 11.70 9.14 -8.62
CA MET A 327 11.04 7.85 -8.78
C MET A 327 11.86 6.71 -8.16
N GLN A 328 13.14 6.62 -8.48
CA GLN A 328 14.04 5.60 -7.92
C GLN A 328 14.16 5.72 -6.40
N ARG A 329 14.20 6.96 -5.88
CA ARG A 329 14.22 7.22 -4.44
C ARG A 329 12.95 6.75 -3.76
N LEU A 330 11.78 7.06 -4.31
CA LEU A 330 10.49 6.56 -3.81
C LEU A 330 10.46 5.03 -3.82
N GLN A 331 10.87 4.40 -4.92
CA GLN A 331 10.92 2.95 -5.04
C GLN A 331 11.82 2.31 -3.97
N ARG A 332 13.01 2.88 -3.72
CA ARG A 332 13.91 2.40 -2.64
C ARG A 332 13.29 2.52 -1.26
N MET A 333 12.49 3.56 -1.01
CA MET A 333 11.80 3.75 0.27
C MET A 333 10.70 2.71 0.50
N ILE A 334 9.86 2.44 -0.51
CA ILE A 334 8.65 1.61 -0.37
C ILE A 334 8.90 0.11 -0.57
N ARG A 335 9.91 -0.26 -1.35
CA ARG A 335 10.21 -1.65 -1.75
C ARG A 335 10.24 -2.66 -0.58
N PRO A 336 10.83 -2.37 0.60
CA PRO A 336 10.84 -3.31 1.72
C PRO A 336 9.46 -3.66 2.27
N PHE A 337 8.47 -2.79 2.03
CA PHE A 337 7.12 -2.86 2.60
C PHE A 337 6.06 -3.31 1.58
N ILE A 338 6.50 -3.74 0.38
CA ILE A 338 5.61 -4.26 -0.66
C ILE A 338 6.13 -5.62 -1.11
N LEU A 339 5.31 -6.66 -0.96
CA LEU A 339 5.57 -7.96 -1.52
C LEU A 339 4.62 -8.20 -2.68
N ARG A 340 5.18 -8.34 -3.89
CA ARG A 340 4.43 -8.61 -5.12
C ARG A 340 5.06 -9.76 -5.86
N ARG A 341 4.26 -10.77 -6.19
CA ARG A 341 4.67 -11.91 -7.02
C ARG A 341 3.62 -12.13 -8.10
N LEU A 342 4.08 -12.45 -9.28
CA LEU A 342 3.24 -12.77 -10.43
C LEU A 342 2.98 -14.27 -10.50
N LYS A 343 1.82 -14.67 -11.00
CA LYS A 343 1.49 -16.10 -11.18
C LYS A 343 2.53 -16.83 -12.01
N GLY A 344 3.01 -16.23 -13.09
CA GLY A 344 4.01 -16.85 -13.98
C GLY A 344 5.37 -17.04 -13.33
N GLU A 345 5.70 -16.30 -12.26
CA GLU A 345 6.97 -16.42 -11.55
C GLU A 345 6.97 -17.58 -10.54
N VAL A 346 5.85 -17.79 -9.87
CA VAL A 346 5.76 -18.69 -8.71
C VAL A 346 5.00 -20.00 -8.99
N LEU A 347 4.19 -20.05 -10.03
CA LEU A 347 3.39 -21.22 -10.41
C LEU A 347 3.84 -21.72 -11.79
N ARG A 348 5.08 -22.17 -11.89
CA ARG A 348 5.68 -22.67 -13.13
C ARG A 348 4.99 -23.93 -13.69
N ASP A 349 4.24 -24.63 -12.85
CA ASP A 349 3.50 -25.85 -13.21
C ASP A 349 2.14 -25.56 -13.85
N LEU A 350 1.69 -24.28 -13.90
CA LEU A 350 0.46 -23.93 -14.59
C LEU A 350 0.70 -23.88 -16.10
N PRO A 351 -0.24 -24.42 -16.90
CA PRO A 351 -0.19 -24.25 -18.34
C PRO A 351 -0.22 -22.77 -18.71
N ALA A 352 0.35 -22.43 -19.86
CA ALA A 352 0.29 -21.08 -20.39
C ALA A 352 -1.17 -20.61 -20.48
N LYS A 353 -1.42 -19.36 -20.11
CA LYS A 353 -2.74 -18.73 -20.25
C LYS A 353 -3.08 -18.69 -21.74
N LEU A 354 -4.11 -19.42 -22.14
CA LEU A 354 -4.68 -19.33 -23.46
C LEU A 354 -5.65 -18.14 -23.48
N GLU A 355 -5.37 -17.17 -24.31
CA GLU A 355 -6.26 -16.03 -24.57
C GLU A 355 -6.76 -16.17 -26.01
N GLU A 356 -8.06 -16.26 -26.16
CA GLU A 356 -8.74 -16.29 -27.46
C GLU A 356 -9.60 -15.03 -27.58
N ASN A 357 -9.40 -14.30 -28.67
CA ASN A 357 -10.22 -13.15 -29.00
C ASN A 357 -11.37 -13.62 -29.88
N VAL A 358 -12.58 -13.62 -29.35
CA VAL A 358 -13.77 -13.94 -30.10
C VAL A 358 -14.47 -12.66 -30.52
N PHE A 359 -14.76 -12.53 -31.81
CA PHE A 359 -15.36 -11.33 -32.39
C PHE A 359 -16.78 -11.64 -32.82
N ALA A 360 -17.75 -10.91 -32.23
CA ALA A 360 -19.14 -10.93 -32.72
C ALA A 360 -19.37 -9.79 -33.69
N LYS A 361 -19.96 -10.06 -34.84
CA LYS A 361 -20.45 -9.02 -35.76
C LYS A 361 -21.86 -8.64 -35.38
N LEU A 362 -22.10 -7.32 -35.29
CA LEU A 362 -23.46 -6.84 -35.16
C LEU A 362 -24.18 -6.99 -36.48
N GLU A 363 -25.39 -7.54 -36.49
CA GLU A 363 -26.19 -7.80 -37.68
C GLU A 363 -27.65 -7.34 -37.46
N GLY A 364 -28.40 -7.22 -38.54
CA GLY A 364 -29.83 -6.94 -38.51
C GLY A 364 -30.21 -5.66 -37.71
N GLU A 365 -31.21 -5.81 -36.85
CA GLU A 365 -31.77 -4.73 -36.06
C GLU A 365 -30.75 -4.17 -35.06
N GLN A 366 -29.90 -5.02 -34.48
CA GLN A 366 -28.86 -4.58 -33.54
C GLN A 366 -27.84 -3.64 -34.21
N LEU A 367 -27.41 -3.95 -35.44
CA LEU A 367 -26.52 -3.12 -36.23
C LEU A 367 -27.20 -1.75 -36.56
N ALA A 368 -28.45 -1.80 -37.01
CA ALA A 368 -29.20 -0.58 -37.32
C ALA A 368 -29.34 0.36 -36.11
N LEU A 369 -29.62 -0.18 -34.93
CA LEU A 369 -29.68 0.58 -33.68
C LEU A 369 -28.32 1.17 -33.32
N TYR A 370 -27.22 0.40 -33.46
CA TYR A 370 -25.88 0.88 -33.22
C TYR A 370 -25.52 2.04 -34.15
N ASP A 371 -25.72 1.87 -35.45
CA ASP A 371 -25.40 2.89 -36.46
C ASP A 371 -26.20 4.17 -36.25
N ALA A 372 -27.50 4.08 -35.94
CA ALA A 372 -28.34 5.20 -35.62
C ALA A 372 -27.81 6.00 -34.40
N HIS A 373 -27.38 5.31 -33.35
CA HIS A 373 -26.79 5.96 -32.18
C HIS A 373 -25.41 6.57 -32.48
N VAL A 374 -24.56 5.92 -33.27
CA VAL A 374 -23.29 6.46 -33.71
C VAL A 374 -23.50 7.75 -34.53
N GLN A 375 -24.44 7.70 -35.47
CA GLN A 375 -24.75 8.87 -36.30
C GLN A 375 -25.23 10.05 -35.46
N ARG A 376 -26.19 9.82 -34.56
CA ARG A 376 -26.70 10.85 -33.63
C ARG A 376 -25.57 11.42 -32.75
N MET A 377 -24.66 10.58 -32.28
CA MET A 377 -23.52 11.01 -31.48
C MET A 377 -22.55 11.87 -32.29
N LYS A 378 -22.25 11.49 -33.54
CA LYS A 378 -21.45 12.30 -34.48
C LYS A 378 -22.05 13.68 -34.70
N GLU A 379 -23.33 13.74 -35.05
CA GLU A 379 -24.05 15.01 -35.24
C GLU A 379 -24.04 15.89 -33.99
N SER A 380 -24.14 15.28 -32.81
CA SER A 380 -24.07 15.99 -31.53
C SER A 380 -22.68 16.56 -31.22
N LEU A 381 -21.62 15.98 -31.80
CA LEU A 381 -20.23 16.38 -31.54
C LEU A 381 -19.65 17.28 -32.64
N GLU A 382 -20.23 17.26 -33.84
CA GLU A 382 -19.80 18.11 -34.95
C GLU A 382 -19.93 19.62 -34.63
N GLY A 383 -18.85 20.36 -34.87
CA GLY A 383 -18.79 21.79 -34.68
C GLY A 383 -18.56 22.29 -33.25
N LYS A 384 -18.35 21.38 -32.27
CA LYS A 384 -18.08 21.77 -30.87
C LYS A 384 -16.64 22.15 -30.63
N SER A 385 -16.44 23.24 -29.88
CA SER A 385 -15.13 23.67 -29.39
C SER A 385 -14.63 22.79 -28.24
N GLU A 386 -13.31 22.78 -28.00
CA GLU A 386 -12.68 22.05 -26.86
C GLU A 386 -13.30 22.39 -25.49
N LYS A 387 -13.79 23.60 -25.34
CA LYS A 387 -14.40 24.12 -24.11
C LYS A 387 -15.80 23.50 -23.86
N GLU A 388 -16.58 23.39 -24.93
CA GLU A 388 -17.89 22.72 -24.92
C GLU A 388 -17.73 21.21 -24.71
N PHE A 389 -16.73 20.60 -25.33
CA PHE A 389 -16.38 19.19 -25.14
C PHE A 389 -16.05 18.87 -23.68
N ARG A 390 -15.36 19.78 -22.97
CA ARG A 390 -15.06 19.62 -21.54
C ARG A 390 -16.27 19.75 -20.64
N SER A 391 -17.25 20.60 -21.00
CA SER A 391 -18.49 20.78 -20.21
C SER A 391 -19.45 19.61 -20.37
N GLU A 392 -19.44 18.92 -21.52
CA GLU A 392 -20.38 17.84 -21.87
C GLU A 392 -19.80 16.42 -21.67
N LYS A 393 -18.64 16.28 -21.02
CA LYS A 393 -18.00 14.98 -20.77
C LYS A 393 -18.94 13.92 -20.20
N ILE A 394 -19.85 14.31 -19.31
CA ILE A 394 -20.81 13.39 -18.67
C ILE A 394 -21.81 12.86 -19.69
N GLN A 395 -22.29 13.72 -20.60
CA GLN A 395 -23.23 13.33 -21.66
C GLN A 395 -22.57 12.43 -22.68
N ILE A 396 -21.35 12.75 -23.09
CA ILE A 396 -20.55 11.91 -24.00
C ILE A 396 -20.32 10.52 -23.38
N LEU A 397 -19.97 10.47 -22.09
CA LEU A 397 -19.79 9.20 -21.38
C LEU A 397 -21.09 8.39 -21.29
N ALA A 398 -22.23 9.05 -21.12
CA ALA A 398 -23.54 8.40 -21.14
C ALA A 398 -23.86 7.79 -22.51
N GLU A 399 -23.61 8.53 -23.62
CA GLU A 399 -23.81 8.00 -24.97
C GLU A 399 -22.87 6.84 -25.31
N LEU A 400 -21.59 6.92 -24.90
CA LEU A 400 -20.67 5.78 -25.02
C LEU A 400 -21.14 4.55 -24.22
N THR A 401 -21.73 4.78 -23.06
CA THR A 401 -22.32 3.71 -22.24
C THR A 401 -23.52 3.07 -22.95
N ARG A 402 -24.38 3.87 -23.59
CA ARG A 402 -25.50 3.35 -24.41
C ARG A 402 -25.03 2.54 -25.60
N LEU A 403 -24.03 3.01 -26.35
CA LEU A 403 -23.42 2.23 -27.44
C LEU A 403 -22.89 0.88 -26.93
N ARG A 404 -22.21 0.89 -25.77
CA ARG A 404 -21.74 -0.35 -25.15
C ARG A 404 -22.90 -1.29 -24.74
N GLN A 405 -23.99 -0.75 -24.25
CA GLN A 405 -25.19 -1.53 -23.92
C GLN A 405 -25.82 -2.13 -25.18
N ILE A 406 -25.92 -1.39 -26.29
CA ILE A 406 -26.39 -1.92 -27.58
C ILE A 406 -25.49 -3.05 -28.07
N CYS A 407 -24.16 -2.93 -27.94
CA CYS A 407 -23.23 -4.00 -28.29
C CYS A 407 -23.40 -5.26 -27.42
N CYS A 408 -23.75 -5.09 -26.14
CA CYS A 408 -24.00 -6.22 -25.26
C CYS A 408 -25.34 -6.87 -25.51
N ASP A 409 -26.40 -6.08 -25.40
CA ASP A 409 -27.78 -6.49 -25.63
C ASP A 409 -28.67 -5.25 -25.79
N PRO A 410 -29.29 -5.01 -26.97
CA PRO A 410 -30.20 -3.88 -27.16
C PRO A 410 -31.38 -3.86 -26.20
N GLY A 411 -31.82 -5.01 -25.67
CA GLY A 411 -32.88 -5.12 -24.68
C GLY A 411 -32.59 -4.36 -23.37
N LEU A 412 -31.32 -4.03 -23.10
CA LEU A 412 -30.94 -3.19 -21.97
C LEU A 412 -31.39 -1.73 -22.10
N LEU A 413 -31.70 -1.28 -23.31
CA LEU A 413 -32.14 0.10 -23.62
C LEU A 413 -33.55 0.15 -24.20
N PHE A 414 -33.98 -0.89 -24.91
CA PHE A 414 -35.22 -0.94 -25.65
C PHE A 414 -36.09 -2.10 -25.18
N GLU A 415 -37.11 -1.81 -24.37
CA GLU A 415 -38.02 -2.81 -23.81
C GLU A 415 -38.76 -3.67 -24.87
N GLY A 416 -38.88 -3.15 -26.10
CA GLY A 416 -39.52 -3.83 -27.23
C GLY A 416 -38.59 -4.69 -28.09
N TYR A 417 -37.29 -4.73 -27.80
CA TYR A 417 -36.32 -5.53 -28.58
C TYR A 417 -36.55 -7.03 -28.38
N LYS A 418 -36.79 -7.73 -29.48
CA LYS A 418 -37.06 -9.18 -29.47
C LYS A 418 -35.98 -10.02 -30.20
N GLY A 419 -34.97 -9.33 -30.74
CA GLY A 419 -33.88 -9.99 -31.43
C GLY A 419 -32.88 -10.63 -30.47
N GLU A 420 -32.15 -11.62 -30.93
CA GLU A 420 -30.98 -12.13 -30.20
C GLU A 420 -29.78 -11.18 -30.39
N SER A 421 -29.06 -10.93 -29.31
CA SER A 421 -27.85 -10.12 -29.43
C SER A 421 -26.67 -10.95 -29.98
N ALA A 422 -25.81 -10.32 -30.77
CA ALA A 422 -24.62 -10.97 -31.33
C ALA A 422 -23.73 -11.58 -30.23
N LYS A 423 -23.74 -11.02 -29.01
CA LYS A 423 -22.99 -11.55 -27.87
C LYS A 423 -23.68 -12.77 -27.24
N ALA A 424 -25.00 -12.86 -27.31
CA ALA A 424 -25.72 -14.05 -26.80
C ALA A 424 -25.62 -15.24 -27.75
N GLN A 425 -25.34 -14.99 -29.04
CA GLN A 425 -25.15 -16.03 -30.05
C GLN A 425 -23.71 -16.61 -30.04
N MET A 426 -22.79 -16.04 -29.31
CA MET A 426 -21.43 -16.53 -29.10
C MET A 426 -21.38 -17.59 -28.00
#